data_0f4ede82f82e618b6f0c5eb4bc94fb42
#
_entry.id   0f4ede82f82e618b6f0c5eb4bc94fb42
#
_cell.length_a   1.000
_cell.length_b   1.000
_cell.length_c   1.000
_cell.angle_alpha   90.00
_cell.angle_beta   90.00
_cell.angle_gamma   90.00
#
_symmetry.space_group_name_H-M   'P 1'
#
loop_
_entity.id
_entity.type
_entity.pdbx_description
1 polymer ?
#
loop_
_entity_poly.entity_id
_entity_poly.type
_entity_poly.pdbx_seq_one_letter_code
_entity_poly.pdbx_strand_id
1 'polypeptide(L)'
;MVLKLNNNPLISVVVPIYNVEKYLRRCVESIRCQTYSNLEIILVDDGSPDSCGKICDAYRNTDNRIKVIHKKNGGLSDARNVGIKIAQGEYITCIDSDDFISPFFIDNLWTAIQESKCEIATSWFVDYYEGDDITESKKLDINDVQVLN
;
A
#
# COMPACT_ATOMS: atom_id res chain seq x y z
N MET A 1 -17.72 -1.83 -27.38
CA MET A 1 -17.43 -2.93 -26.43
C MET A 1 -17.26 -2.29 -25.07
N VAL A 2 -18.24 -2.38 -24.18
CA VAL A 2 -18.12 -1.78 -22.84
C VAL A 2 -17.31 -2.78 -22.04
N LEU A 3 -16.05 -2.43 -21.70
CA LEU A 3 -15.29 -3.19 -20.74
C LEU A 3 -16.06 -3.16 -19.41
N LYS A 4 -16.60 -4.30 -18.99
CA LYS A 4 -17.09 -4.47 -17.62
C LYS A 4 -15.85 -4.43 -16.73
N LEU A 5 -15.63 -3.30 -16.06
CA LEU A 5 -14.68 -3.25 -14.96
C LEU A 5 -15.11 -4.32 -13.94
N ASN A 6 -14.16 -5.13 -13.52
CA ASN A 6 -14.39 -6.06 -12.42
C ASN A 6 -14.75 -5.24 -11.18
N ASN A 7 -15.90 -5.49 -10.57
CA ASN A 7 -16.37 -4.69 -9.43
C ASN A 7 -15.47 -4.82 -8.18
N ASN A 8 -14.53 -5.78 -8.15
CA ASN A 8 -13.63 -6.03 -7.02
C ASN A 8 -12.32 -6.64 -7.53
N PRO A 9 -11.51 -5.89 -8.32
CA PRO A 9 -10.23 -6.40 -8.84
C PRO A 9 -9.25 -6.68 -7.70
N LEU A 10 -8.31 -7.58 -7.92
CA LEU A 10 -7.17 -7.73 -7.02
C LEU A 10 -6.29 -6.48 -7.14
N ILE A 11 -5.96 -5.86 -6.01
CA ILE A 11 -5.05 -4.71 -5.95
C ILE A 11 -3.79 -5.14 -5.19
N SER A 12 -2.62 -4.98 -5.82
CA SER A 12 -1.33 -5.25 -5.21
C SER A 12 -0.79 -4.00 -4.52
N VAL A 13 -0.49 -4.12 -3.24
CA VAL A 13 0.16 -3.06 -2.44
C VAL A 13 1.61 -3.44 -2.25
N VAL A 14 2.53 -2.71 -2.87
CA VAL A 14 3.98 -2.92 -2.76
C VAL A 14 4.56 -2.00 -1.69
N VAL A 15 5.26 -2.59 -0.74
CA VAL A 15 5.90 -1.87 0.37
C VAL A 15 7.41 -2.12 0.30
N PRO A 16 8.22 -1.17 -0.19
CA PRO A 16 9.67 -1.25 -0.13
C PRO A 16 10.16 -0.95 1.29
N ILE A 17 11.05 -1.79 1.84
CA ILE A 17 11.43 -1.75 3.25
C ILE A 17 12.95 -1.73 3.37
N TYR A 18 13.49 -0.73 4.08
CA TYR A 18 14.90 -0.69 4.44
C TYR A 18 15.13 0.13 5.71
N ASN A 19 15.58 -0.52 6.80
CA ASN A 19 16.02 0.14 8.05
C ASN A 19 14.94 1.06 8.68
N VAL A 20 13.69 0.58 8.81
CA VAL A 20 12.52 1.34 9.27
C VAL A 20 11.71 0.60 10.34
N GLU A 21 12.34 -0.23 11.17
CA GLU A 21 11.64 -1.09 12.15
C GLU A 21 10.69 -0.32 13.08
N LYS A 22 11.00 0.95 13.37
CA LYS A 22 10.19 1.82 14.22
C LYS A 22 8.80 2.08 13.61
N TYR A 23 8.71 2.17 12.29
CA TYR A 23 7.49 2.59 11.57
C TYR A 23 6.77 1.45 10.87
N LEU A 24 7.50 0.39 10.51
CA LEU A 24 7.02 -0.70 9.66
C LEU A 24 5.72 -1.34 10.16
N ARG A 25 5.58 -1.53 11.49
CA ARG A 25 4.35 -2.14 12.04
C ARG A 25 3.13 -1.28 11.78
N ARG A 26 3.24 0.05 12.00
CA ARG A 26 2.14 0.99 11.74
C ARG A 26 1.76 1.00 10.27
N CYS A 27 2.74 1.00 9.38
CA CYS A 27 2.54 0.92 7.93
C CYS A 27 1.75 -0.35 7.56
N VAL A 28 2.25 -1.53 7.94
CA VAL A 28 1.64 -2.81 7.56
C VAL A 28 0.24 -2.96 8.16
N GLU A 29 0.02 -2.57 9.42
CA GLU A 29 -1.31 -2.61 10.03
C GLU A 29 -2.30 -1.68 9.31
N SER A 30 -1.89 -0.49 8.88
CA SER A 30 -2.76 0.41 8.12
C SER A 30 -3.21 -0.18 6.79
N ILE A 31 -2.36 -0.98 6.14
CA ILE A 31 -2.69 -1.69 4.90
C ILE A 31 -3.59 -2.90 5.18
N ARG A 32 -3.31 -3.67 6.23
CA ARG A 32 -4.11 -4.83 6.62
C ARG A 32 -5.54 -4.47 7.00
N CYS A 33 -5.73 -3.29 7.61
CA CYS A 33 -7.01 -2.76 8.09
C CYS A 33 -7.79 -1.98 7.02
N GLN A 34 -7.40 -2.03 5.75
CA GLN A 34 -8.17 -1.40 4.68
C GLN A 34 -9.56 -2.00 4.55
N THR A 35 -10.55 -1.15 4.26
CA THR A 35 -11.93 -1.58 3.98
C THR A 35 -12.03 -2.38 2.69
N TYR A 36 -11.20 -2.08 1.70
CA TYR A 36 -11.04 -2.88 0.50
C TYR A 36 -10.35 -4.21 0.83
N SER A 37 -11.03 -5.32 0.63
CA SER A 37 -10.56 -6.62 1.13
C SER A 37 -9.74 -7.44 0.11
N ASN A 38 -9.95 -7.23 -1.20
CA ASN A 38 -9.28 -8.02 -2.24
C ASN A 38 -7.87 -7.49 -2.54
N LEU A 39 -6.99 -7.65 -1.57
CA LEU A 39 -5.61 -7.16 -1.59
C LEU A 39 -4.59 -8.29 -1.66
N GLU A 40 -3.52 -8.01 -2.38
CA GLU A 40 -2.22 -8.67 -2.27
C GLU A 40 -1.22 -7.67 -1.67
N ILE A 41 -0.54 -8.03 -0.60
CA ILE A 41 0.42 -7.16 0.09
C ILE A 41 1.82 -7.73 -0.10
N ILE A 42 2.69 -6.97 -0.74
CA ILE A 42 4.05 -7.41 -1.10
C ILE A 42 5.06 -6.60 -0.32
N LEU A 43 5.61 -7.20 0.73
CA LEU A 43 6.66 -6.62 1.56
C LEU A 43 8.02 -6.96 0.95
N VAL A 44 8.77 -5.96 0.51
CA VAL A 44 10.09 -6.14 -0.10
C VAL A 44 11.16 -5.62 0.86
N ASP A 45 11.75 -6.50 1.64
CA ASP A 45 12.87 -6.19 2.51
C ASP A 45 14.16 -6.10 1.69
N ASP A 46 14.65 -4.89 1.48
CA ASP A 46 15.82 -4.56 0.68
C ASP A 46 17.13 -4.72 1.48
N GLY A 47 17.25 -5.84 2.18
CA GLY A 47 18.44 -6.17 2.97
C GLY A 47 18.59 -5.30 4.21
N SER A 48 17.49 -5.08 4.95
CA SER A 48 17.48 -4.28 6.18
C SER A 48 18.46 -4.83 7.22
N PRO A 49 19.27 -3.97 7.85
CA PRO A 49 20.20 -4.38 8.91
C PRO A 49 19.52 -4.54 10.28
N ASP A 50 18.30 -4.02 10.43
CA ASP A 50 17.48 -4.02 11.64
C ASP A 50 16.53 -5.22 11.71
N SER A 51 15.45 -5.13 12.53
CA SER A 51 14.48 -6.21 12.70
C SER A 51 13.40 -6.30 11.61
N CYS A 52 13.45 -5.47 10.57
CA CYS A 52 12.42 -5.42 9.52
C CYS A 52 12.14 -6.78 8.89
N GLY A 53 13.20 -7.54 8.54
CA GLY A 53 13.03 -8.87 7.94
C GLY A 53 12.23 -9.83 8.82
N LYS A 54 12.50 -9.84 10.14
CA LYS A 54 11.76 -10.68 11.11
C LYS A 54 10.31 -10.22 11.25
N ILE A 55 10.07 -8.91 11.22
CA ILE A 55 8.72 -8.33 11.28
C ILE A 55 7.91 -8.75 10.06
N CYS A 56 8.49 -8.68 8.86
CA CYS A 56 7.86 -9.13 7.62
C CYS A 56 7.45 -10.59 7.68
N ASP A 57 8.37 -11.48 8.13
CA ASP A 57 8.09 -12.91 8.26
C ASP A 57 6.98 -13.19 9.28
N ALA A 58 6.94 -12.46 10.39
CA ALA A 58 5.86 -12.58 11.36
C ALA A 58 4.50 -12.23 10.74
N TYR A 59 4.42 -11.18 9.95
CA TYR A 59 3.19 -10.81 9.25
C TYR A 59 2.76 -11.83 8.20
N ARG A 60 3.68 -12.34 7.39
CA ARG A 60 3.40 -13.42 6.42
C ARG A 60 2.75 -14.63 7.06
N ASN A 61 3.15 -14.97 8.28
CA ASN A 61 2.61 -16.13 9.01
C ASN A 61 1.21 -15.89 9.58
N THR A 62 0.73 -14.64 9.63
CA THR A 62 -0.56 -14.27 10.24
C THR A 62 -1.60 -13.77 9.23
N ASP A 63 -1.20 -13.46 8.02
CA ASP A 63 -2.09 -12.95 6.97
C ASP A 63 -1.68 -13.53 5.61
N ASN A 64 -2.55 -14.34 5.03
CA ASN A 64 -2.29 -15.06 3.78
C ASN A 64 -2.26 -14.16 2.53
N ARG A 65 -2.69 -12.89 2.67
CA ARG A 65 -2.56 -11.88 1.60
C ARG A 65 -1.15 -11.35 1.48
N ILE A 66 -0.28 -11.60 2.49
CA ILE A 66 1.07 -11.05 2.56
C ILE A 66 2.09 -11.98 1.92
N LYS A 67 2.83 -11.45 0.96
CA LYS A 67 4.03 -12.04 0.37
C LYS A 67 5.26 -11.26 0.83
N VAL A 68 6.34 -11.96 1.16
CA VAL A 68 7.60 -11.34 1.61
C VAL A 68 8.73 -11.73 0.66
N ILE A 69 9.53 -10.75 0.28
CA ILE A 69 10.77 -10.92 -0.46
C ILE A 69 11.91 -10.34 0.36
N HIS A 70 12.91 -11.13 0.62
CA HIS A 70 14.19 -10.68 1.15
C HIS A 70 15.21 -10.62 0.02
N LYS A 71 15.86 -9.49 -0.17
CA LYS A 71 16.89 -9.32 -1.20
C LYS A 71 18.11 -8.56 -0.67
N LYS A 72 19.20 -8.61 -1.41
CA LYS A 72 20.33 -7.73 -1.15
C LYS A 72 19.95 -6.29 -1.46
N ASN A 73 20.41 -5.35 -0.62
CA ASN A 73 20.14 -3.93 -0.82
C ASN A 73 20.50 -3.47 -2.24
N GLY A 74 19.51 -2.87 -2.91
CA GLY A 74 19.60 -2.32 -4.26
C GLY A 74 19.00 -0.92 -4.36
N GLY A 75 18.44 -0.42 -3.24
CA GLY A 75 17.79 0.88 -3.14
C GLY A 75 16.30 0.85 -3.44
N LEU A 76 15.63 1.95 -3.09
CA LEU A 76 14.17 2.12 -3.09
C LEU A 76 13.52 1.74 -4.44
N SER A 77 14.06 2.26 -5.54
CA SER A 77 13.52 1.99 -6.88
C SER A 77 13.65 0.53 -7.28
N ASP A 78 14.75 -0.13 -6.91
CA ASP A 78 14.95 -1.55 -7.17
C ASP A 78 13.98 -2.40 -6.33
N ALA A 79 13.78 -2.08 -5.06
CA ALA A 79 12.81 -2.75 -4.20
C ALA A 79 11.38 -2.61 -4.75
N ARG A 80 10.97 -1.41 -5.17
CA ARG A 80 9.67 -1.20 -5.83
C ARG A 80 9.53 -2.04 -7.10
N ASN A 81 10.54 -2.03 -7.97
CA ASN A 81 10.53 -2.80 -9.22
C ASN A 81 10.43 -4.31 -8.97
N VAL A 82 11.09 -4.83 -7.95
CA VAL A 82 10.99 -6.26 -7.57
C VAL A 82 9.56 -6.58 -7.12
N GLY A 83 8.94 -5.73 -6.29
CA GLY A 83 7.55 -5.91 -5.88
C GLY A 83 6.57 -5.86 -7.05
N ILE A 84 6.70 -4.84 -7.91
CA ILE A 84 5.86 -4.67 -9.10
C ILE A 84 5.97 -5.90 -10.05
N LYS A 85 7.17 -6.44 -10.21
CA LYS A 85 7.40 -7.58 -11.11
C LYS A 85 6.66 -8.85 -10.69
N ILE A 86 6.40 -9.04 -9.39
CA ILE A 86 5.70 -10.23 -8.88
C ILE A 86 4.24 -9.99 -8.56
N ALA A 87 3.80 -8.73 -8.62
CA ALA A 87 2.42 -8.33 -8.40
C ALA A 87 1.49 -9.07 -9.38
N GLN A 88 0.36 -9.55 -8.86
CA GLN A 88 -0.67 -10.27 -9.61
C GLN A 88 -1.97 -9.48 -9.72
N GLY A 89 -2.05 -8.33 -9.05
CA GLY A 89 -3.20 -7.45 -9.07
C GLY A 89 -3.40 -6.77 -10.42
N GLU A 90 -4.65 -6.49 -10.73
CA GLU A 90 -5.05 -5.71 -11.91
C GLU A 90 -4.61 -4.23 -11.76
N TYR A 91 -4.53 -3.78 -10.51
CA TYR A 91 -4.00 -2.46 -10.12
C TYR A 91 -2.87 -2.62 -9.11
N ILE A 92 -1.96 -1.65 -9.10
CA ILE A 92 -0.80 -1.64 -8.21
C ILE A 92 -0.72 -0.26 -7.53
N THR A 93 -0.46 -0.27 -6.22
CA THR A 93 -0.05 0.92 -5.48
C THR A 93 1.23 0.65 -4.70
N CYS A 94 2.05 1.68 -4.49
CA CYS A 94 3.23 1.61 -3.64
C CYS A 94 3.00 2.48 -2.41
N ILE A 95 3.30 1.94 -1.23
CA ILE A 95 3.23 2.65 0.05
C ILE A 95 4.63 2.62 0.66
N ASP A 96 5.18 3.76 1.02
CA ASP A 96 6.48 3.83 1.67
C ASP A 96 6.38 3.30 3.12
N SER A 97 7.38 2.56 3.55
CA SER A 97 7.31 1.77 4.78
C SER A 97 7.36 2.58 6.08
N ASP A 98 7.66 3.87 6.01
CA ASP A 98 7.57 4.84 7.10
C ASP A 98 6.24 5.62 7.13
N ASP A 99 5.42 5.49 6.09
CA ASP A 99 4.09 6.06 6.00
C ASP A 99 2.99 5.12 6.52
N PHE A 100 1.78 5.65 6.65
CA PHE A 100 0.57 4.90 6.93
C PHE A 100 -0.63 5.52 6.20
N ILE A 101 -1.63 4.70 5.89
CA ILE A 101 -2.79 5.10 5.09
C ILE A 101 -4.08 5.05 5.91
N SER A 102 -5.06 5.90 5.55
CA SER A 102 -6.38 5.86 6.17
C SER A 102 -7.11 4.54 5.83
N PRO A 103 -8.05 4.08 6.66
CA PRO A 103 -8.75 2.81 6.41
C PRO A 103 -9.51 2.73 5.08
N PHE A 104 -9.86 3.87 4.50
CA PHE A 104 -10.63 3.98 3.26
C PHE A 104 -9.78 4.35 2.05
N PHE A 105 -8.45 4.41 2.18
CA PHE A 105 -7.55 4.90 1.16
C PHE A 105 -7.71 4.15 -0.17
N ILE A 106 -7.65 2.83 -0.13
CA ILE A 106 -7.74 2.01 -1.35
C ILE A 106 -9.17 2.01 -1.92
N ASP A 107 -10.19 1.96 -1.08
CA ASP A 107 -11.58 2.08 -1.51
C ASP A 107 -11.86 3.40 -2.24
N ASN A 108 -11.35 4.51 -1.71
CA ASN A 108 -11.52 5.82 -2.32
C ASN A 108 -10.83 5.92 -3.69
N LEU A 109 -9.59 5.41 -3.79
CA LEU A 109 -8.88 5.38 -5.08
C LEU A 109 -9.60 4.50 -6.10
N TRP A 110 -10.09 3.34 -5.68
CA TRP A 110 -10.84 2.43 -6.55
C TRP A 110 -12.16 3.06 -7.02
N THR A 111 -12.90 3.70 -6.12
CA THR A 111 -14.14 4.42 -6.44
C THR A 111 -13.87 5.52 -7.47
N ALA A 112 -12.81 6.30 -7.28
CA ALA A 112 -12.44 7.36 -8.23
C ALA A 112 -12.11 6.81 -9.62
N ILE A 113 -11.40 5.68 -9.72
CA ILE A 113 -11.13 5.00 -11.00
C ILE A 113 -12.42 4.56 -11.68
N GLN A 114 -13.36 3.97 -10.92
CA GLN A 114 -14.64 3.50 -11.46
C GLN A 114 -15.51 4.65 -12.00
N GLU A 115 -15.64 5.73 -11.24
CA GLU A 115 -16.48 6.87 -11.59
C GLU A 115 -15.93 7.66 -12.77
N SER A 116 -14.62 7.88 -12.80
CA SER A 116 -13.96 8.67 -13.85
C SER A 116 -13.58 7.86 -15.08
N LYS A 117 -13.62 6.52 -14.99
CA LYS A 117 -13.16 5.58 -16.04
C LYS A 117 -11.71 5.79 -16.45
N CYS A 118 -10.88 6.21 -15.50
CA CYS A 118 -9.46 6.43 -15.67
C CYS A 118 -8.66 5.21 -15.22
N GLU A 119 -7.41 5.13 -15.63
CA GLU A 119 -6.50 4.03 -15.27
C GLU A 119 -5.64 4.36 -14.05
N ILE A 120 -5.57 5.65 -13.65
CA ILE A 120 -4.72 6.16 -12.58
C ILE A 120 -5.54 7.07 -11.66
N ALA A 121 -5.45 6.84 -10.37
CA ALA A 121 -5.95 7.74 -9.34
C ALA A 121 -4.84 8.03 -8.31
N THR A 122 -4.80 9.27 -7.81
CA THR A 122 -3.88 9.69 -6.76
C THR A 122 -4.65 10.36 -5.63
N SER A 123 -4.08 10.38 -4.44
CA SER A 123 -4.64 11.05 -3.27
C SER A 123 -3.64 12.05 -2.69
N TRP A 124 -4.12 13.01 -1.95
CA TRP A 124 -3.28 13.91 -1.16
C TRP A 124 -2.70 13.20 0.04
N PHE A 125 -1.57 13.69 0.54
CA PHE A 125 -0.96 13.27 1.80
C PHE A 125 -1.07 14.39 2.83
N VAL A 126 -0.99 14.02 4.10
CA VAL A 126 -0.95 14.95 5.23
C VAL A 126 0.29 14.63 6.05
N ASP A 127 1.06 15.65 6.39
CA ASP A 127 2.18 15.49 7.31
C ASP A 127 1.66 15.15 8.70
N TYR A 128 2.22 14.10 9.28
CA TYR A 128 1.91 13.63 10.62
C TYR A 128 3.12 13.82 11.52
N TYR A 129 2.92 14.50 12.63
CA TYR A 129 3.95 14.69 13.66
C TYR A 129 3.66 13.82 14.89
N GLU A 130 4.71 13.28 15.50
CA GLU A 130 4.59 12.42 16.67
C GLU A 130 3.92 13.22 17.83
N GLY A 131 2.74 12.78 18.27
CA GLY A 131 1.90 13.48 19.25
C GLY A 131 0.61 14.08 18.70
N ASP A 132 0.43 14.07 17.38
CA ASP A 132 -0.84 14.47 16.76
C ASP A 132 -1.95 13.46 17.07
N ASP A 133 -3.17 13.96 17.26
CA ASP A 133 -4.34 13.11 17.44
C ASP A 133 -4.80 12.57 16.08
N ILE A 134 -4.62 11.25 15.88
CA ILE A 134 -4.98 10.56 14.62
C ILE A 134 -6.51 10.36 14.52
N THR A 135 -7.28 10.70 15.56
CA THR A 135 -8.73 10.42 15.61
C THR A 135 -9.56 11.24 14.64
N GLU A 136 -9.02 12.33 14.10
CA GLU A 136 -9.59 13.03 12.95
C GLU A 136 -8.97 12.53 11.62
N SER A 137 -9.13 11.26 11.29
CA SER A 137 -9.06 10.87 9.90
C SER A 137 -10.24 11.54 9.18
N LYS A 138 -10.02 12.75 8.66
CA LYS A 138 -10.96 13.35 7.72
C LYS A 138 -11.26 12.26 6.69
N LYS A 139 -12.51 11.84 6.64
CA LYS A 139 -13.02 11.07 5.52
C LYS A 139 -12.68 11.92 4.31
N LEU A 140 -11.63 11.50 3.56
CA LEU A 140 -11.25 12.22 2.37
C LEU A 140 -12.51 12.34 1.54
N ASP A 141 -12.95 13.58 1.27
CA ASP A 141 -14.03 13.79 0.33
C ASP A 141 -13.54 13.24 -1.01
N ILE A 142 -14.42 12.61 -1.77
CA ILE A 142 -14.10 12.11 -3.12
C ILE A 142 -13.53 13.24 -4.00
N ASN A 143 -13.84 14.50 -3.65
CA ASN A 143 -13.28 15.69 -4.26
C ASN A 143 -11.77 15.92 -3.95
N ASP A 144 -11.21 15.21 -2.97
CA ASP A 144 -9.78 15.26 -2.64
C ASP A 144 -8.95 14.24 -3.45
N VAL A 145 -9.60 13.42 -4.28
CA VAL A 145 -8.93 12.48 -5.19
C VAL A 145 -8.72 13.15 -6.54
N GLN A 146 -7.47 13.28 -6.97
CA GLN A 146 -7.15 13.75 -8.32
C GLN A 146 -7.16 12.57 -9.29
N VAL A 147 -7.87 12.75 -10.39
CA VAL A 147 -7.86 11.83 -11.52
C VAL A 147 -7.03 12.44 -12.64
N LEU A 148 -6.02 11.73 -13.06
CA LEU A 148 -5.19 12.11 -14.21
C LEU A 148 -5.80 11.51 -15.47
N ASN A 149 -6.23 12.38 -16.36
CA ASN A 149 -6.73 12.03 -17.72
C ASN A 149 -5.58 11.95 -18.70
#